data_b6426c91b40a1ae1ac332a0bb0be380d
#
_entry.id   b6426c91b40a1ae1ac332a0bb0be380d
#
_cell.length_a   1.000
_cell.length_b   1.000
_cell.length_c   1.000
_cell.angle_alpha   90.00
_cell.angle_beta   90.00
_cell.angle_gamma   90.00
#
_symmetry.space_group_name_H-M   'P 1'
#
loop_
_entity.id
_entity.type
_entity.pdbx_description
1 polymer ?
#
loop_
_entity_poly.entity_id
_entity_poly.type
_entity_poly.pdbx_seq_one_letter_code
_entity_poly.pdbx_strand_id
1 'polypeptide(L)'
;MTQRIILHIDFDYFYAQCEEVRTPALKTKPVAVCMFSDRGGDSGAIATANYTAREFGVKSGLSIQSAKQKLKNRTDSAFLPADFEYYSEMSEKSMSIIKKFADVFEYVGRDEAYLDVSEKVEHDFVKASHIAQQIKNEVREKTNLTCSVGISPNKLLSKIASGYKKPDGLTIVTPDKISEFMETLNLEDIHGVGKKTVQKLAEEGIETISQAKNLDIFVLISMFGRKTGTYIHNAVRGIDDEAVKIRASMLQLSKIMTLKEDSVDYTFLEKTCLNYVKNCIPLLLMRIKCLDQLGYISHKLIFLVKQNLRC
;
A
#
# COMPACT_ATOMS: atom_id res chain seq x y z
N MET A 1 8.95 -19.39 -22.26
CA MET A 1 9.26 -18.20 -21.43
C MET A 1 9.87 -18.68 -20.14
N THR A 2 11.02 -18.14 -19.74
CA THR A 2 11.64 -18.46 -18.45
C THR A 2 10.69 -18.05 -17.32
N GLN A 3 10.56 -18.92 -16.32
CA GLN A 3 9.67 -18.73 -15.19
C GLN A 3 10.18 -17.57 -14.31
N ARG A 4 9.39 -16.52 -14.13
CA ARG A 4 9.74 -15.42 -13.20
C ARG A 4 9.58 -15.86 -11.76
N ILE A 5 10.38 -15.26 -10.87
CA ILE A 5 10.22 -15.37 -9.41
C ILE A 5 10.22 -13.97 -8.83
N ILE A 6 9.04 -13.57 -8.35
CA ILE A 6 8.78 -12.24 -7.81
C ILE A 6 8.54 -12.35 -6.31
N LEU A 7 9.26 -11.54 -5.55
CA LEU A 7 9.01 -11.32 -4.13
C LEU A 7 8.21 -10.02 -3.97
N HIS A 8 7.19 -10.05 -3.14
CA HIS A 8 6.57 -8.86 -2.57
C HIS A 8 6.91 -8.81 -1.09
N ILE A 9 7.52 -7.71 -0.67
CA ILE A 9 7.89 -7.45 0.73
C ILE A 9 6.98 -6.35 1.24
N ASP A 10 6.40 -6.56 2.42
CA ASP A 10 5.44 -5.64 3.04
C ASP A 10 5.74 -5.59 4.54
N PHE A 11 6.13 -4.42 5.05
CA PHE A 11 6.41 -4.23 6.47
C PHE A 11 5.12 -4.34 7.28
N ASP A 12 5.19 -5.06 8.38
CA ASP A 12 4.03 -5.28 9.24
C ASP A 12 3.68 -3.99 9.98
N TYR A 13 2.41 -3.52 9.90
CA TYR A 13 1.90 -2.31 10.59
C TYR A 13 2.92 -1.16 10.68
N PHE A 14 3.60 -0.85 9.59
CA PHE A 14 4.85 -0.11 9.48
C PHE A 14 4.99 1.11 10.40
N TYR A 15 4.08 2.09 10.34
CA TYR A 15 4.21 3.31 11.15
C TYR A 15 4.13 3.01 12.64
N ALA A 16 3.21 2.15 13.07
CA ALA A 16 3.11 1.81 14.48
C ALA A 16 4.31 0.95 14.94
N GLN A 17 4.87 0.11 14.06
CA GLN A 17 6.09 -0.63 14.34
C GLN A 17 7.31 0.31 14.48
N CYS A 18 7.41 1.36 13.65
CA CYS A 18 8.44 2.40 13.82
C CYS A 18 8.34 3.08 15.20
N GLU A 19 7.13 3.39 15.67
CA GLU A 19 6.93 3.95 17.01
C GLU A 19 7.32 2.95 18.12
N GLU A 20 7.05 1.66 17.93
CA GLU A 20 7.50 0.61 18.86
C GLU A 20 9.02 0.42 18.88
N VAL A 21 9.71 0.65 17.75
CA VAL A 21 11.17 0.68 17.68
C VAL A 21 11.73 1.87 18.44
N ARG A 22 11.13 3.06 18.26
CA ARG A 22 11.51 4.29 18.96
C ARG A 22 11.23 4.20 20.45
N THR A 23 10.10 3.60 20.82
CA THR A 23 9.62 3.52 22.20
C THR A 23 9.18 2.07 22.53
N PRO A 24 10.10 1.21 22.97
CA PRO A 24 9.82 -0.22 23.17
C PRO A 24 8.68 -0.54 24.14
N ALA A 25 8.35 0.37 25.08
CA ALA A 25 7.23 0.24 26.01
C ALA A 25 5.85 0.22 25.31
N LEU A 26 5.78 0.57 24.01
CA LEU A 26 4.56 0.54 23.22
C LEU A 26 4.21 -0.86 22.68
N LYS A 27 5.16 -1.80 22.61
CA LYS A 27 4.97 -3.13 22.01
C LYS A 27 3.84 -3.96 22.62
N THR A 28 3.56 -3.75 23.91
CA THR A 28 2.50 -4.47 24.64
C THR A 28 1.19 -3.73 24.74
N LYS A 29 1.11 -2.54 24.18
CA LYS A 29 -0.05 -1.64 24.28
C LYS A 29 -0.78 -1.53 22.94
N PRO A 30 -2.08 -1.23 22.94
CA PRO A 30 -2.77 -0.80 21.72
C PRO A 30 -2.19 0.53 21.24
N VAL A 31 -1.61 0.55 20.04
CA VAL A 31 -1.01 1.74 19.43
C VAL A 31 -1.74 2.07 18.14
N ALA A 32 -2.15 3.33 18.02
CA ALA A 32 -2.72 3.89 16.81
C ALA A 32 -1.93 5.15 16.41
N VAL A 33 -1.35 5.14 15.22
CA VAL A 33 -0.71 6.33 14.62
C VAL A 33 -1.78 7.12 13.89
N CYS A 34 -1.89 8.40 14.21
CA CYS A 34 -3.00 9.26 13.85
C CYS A 34 -2.58 10.39 12.91
N MET A 35 -3.39 10.65 11.91
CA MET A 35 -3.38 11.87 11.11
C MET A 35 -4.40 12.83 11.72
N PHE A 36 -3.97 13.64 12.68
CA PHE A 36 -4.83 14.66 13.26
C PHE A 36 -5.12 15.76 12.25
N SER A 37 -6.35 16.26 12.25
CA SER A 37 -6.72 17.42 11.42
C SER A 37 -6.59 18.72 12.23
N ASP A 38 -6.46 19.83 11.50
CA ASP A 38 -6.38 21.17 12.11
C ASP A 38 -7.70 21.62 12.78
N ARG A 39 -8.78 20.82 12.71
CA ARG A 39 -10.05 21.09 13.41
C ARG A 39 -9.96 20.89 14.92
N GLY A 40 -8.86 20.32 15.41
CA GLY A 40 -8.64 20.07 16.83
C GLY A 40 -9.41 18.86 17.39
N GLY A 41 -9.23 18.61 18.68
CA GLY A 41 -9.83 17.47 19.38
C GLY A 41 -9.40 16.14 18.76
N ASP A 42 -10.37 15.22 18.62
CA ASP A 42 -10.18 13.89 18.04
C ASP A 42 -10.53 13.84 16.54
N SER A 43 -10.46 14.98 15.86
CA SER A 43 -10.68 15.05 14.42
C SER A 43 -9.45 14.51 13.66
N GLY A 44 -9.72 13.60 12.72
CA GLY A 44 -8.69 12.95 11.91
C GLY A 44 -8.94 11.47 11.72
N ALA A 45 -7.96 10.78 11.16
CA ALA A 45 -8.05 9.36 10.83
C ALA A 45 -6.83 8.58 11.33
N ILE A 46 -7.02 7.28 11.55
CA ILE A 46 -5.95 6.34 11.86
C ILE A 46 -5.15 6.07 10.58
N ALA A 47 -3.87 6.39 10.60
CA ALA A 47 -2.94 6.04 9.53
C ALA A 47 -2.60 4.54 9.57
N THR A 48 -2.22 4.05 10.76
CA THR A 48 -2.02 2.61 11.00
C THR A 48 -2.23 2.28 12.47
N ALA A 49 -2.42 0.98 12.76
CA ALA A 49 -2.56 0.48 14.12
C ALA A 49 -1.76 -0.83 14.26
N ASN A 50 -1.17 -1.07 15.44
CA ASN A 50 -0.53 -2.33 15.74
C ASN A 50 -1.55 -3.47 15.93
N TYR A 51 -1.06 -4.72 16.00
CA TYR A 51 -1.96 -5.87 16.11
C TYR A 51 -2.78 -5.86 17.38
N THR A 52 -2.23 -5.42 18.49
CA THR A 52 -2.95 -5.28 19.76
C THR A 52 -4.14 -4.32 19.63
N ALA A 53 -4.00 -3.20 18.91
CA ALA A 53 -5.13 -2.31 18.64
C ALA A 53 -6.12 -2.89 17.62
N ARG A 54 -5.63 -3.66 16.64
CA ARG A 54 -6.47 -4.33 15.63
C ARG A 54 -7.40 -5.37 16.22
N GLU A 55 -7.02 -6.05 17.30
CA GLU A 55 -7.89 -6.98 18.05
C GLU A 55 -9.17 -6.30 18.55
N PHE A 56 -9.14 -4.99 18.82
CA PHE A 56 -10.29 -4.19 19.18
C PHE A 56 -11.02 -3.57 17.97
N GLY A 57 -10.64 -3.96 16.74
CA GLY A 57 -11.22 -3.45 15.50
C GLY A 57 -10.74 -2.04 15.11
N VAL A 58 -9.61 -1.58 15.65
CA VAL A 58 -8.95 -0.34 15.22
C VAL A 58 -8.09 -0.65 13.98
N LYS A 59 -8.33 0.06 12.88
CA LYS A 59 -7.63 -0.15 11.60
C LYS A 59 -7.45 1.16 10.85
N SER A 60 -6.57 1.15 9.84
CA SER A 60 -6.34 2.29 8.95
C SER A 60 -7.64 2.81 8.33
N GLY A 61 -7.78 4.13 8.24
CA GLY A 61 -8.95 4.80 7.70
C GLY A 61 -10.09 5.00 8.71
N LEU A 62 -10.05 4.38 9.90
CA LEU A 62 -11.05 4.64 10.95
C LEU A 62 -10.86 6.06 11.53
N SER A 63 -11.95 6.76 11.87
CA SER A 63 -11.84 8.05 12.58
C SER A 63 -11.20 7.87 13.96
N ILE A 64 -10.41 8.86 14.40
CA ILE A 64 -9.76 8.82 15.72
C ILE A 64 -10.80 8.67 16.83
N GLN A 65 -11.91 9.39 16.72
CA GLN A 65 -13.03 9.29 17.68
C GLN A 65 -13.58 7.86 17.78
N SER A 66 -13.82 7.20 16.62
CA SER A 66 -14.28 5.80 16.61
C SER A 66 -13.25 4.84 17.19
N ALA A 67 -11.97 5.07 16.92
CA ALA A 67 -10.87 4.27 17.47
C ALA A 67 -10.80 4.40 19.00
N LYS A 68 -10.90 5.62 19.54
CA LYS A 68 -10.95 5.88 20.99
C LYS A 68 -12.14 5.21 21.64
N GLN A 69 -13.31 5.26 21.01
CA GLN A 69 -14.52 4.57 21.52
C GLN A 69 -14.32 3.04 21.59
N LYS A 70 -13.65 2.45 20.61
CA LYS A 70 -13.33 1.01 20.61
C LYS A 70 -12.35 0.64 21.72
N LEU A 71 -11.39 1.52 22.03
CA LEU A 71 -10.37 1.32 23.06
C LEU A 71 -10.71 1.96 24.41
N LYS A 72 -11.95 2.39 24.64
CA LYS A 72 -12.36 3.10 25.87
C LYS A 72 -12.03 2.36 27.18
N ASN A 73 -12.01 1.04 27.15
CA ASN A 73 -11.70 0.18 28.31
C ASN A 73 -10.19 -0.16 28.42
N ARG A 74 -9.35 0.37 27.52
CA ARG A 74 -7.89 0.19 27.50
C ARG A 74 -7.21 1.50 27.84
N THR A 75 -7.00 1.74 29.14
CA THR A 75 -6.39 2.98 29.66
C THR A 75 -4.92 3.14 29.28
N ASP A 76 -4.28 2.05 28.82
CA ASP A 76 -2.90 1.98 28.37
C ASP A 76 -2.73 2.21 26.86
N SER A 77 -3.81 2.51 26.14
CA SER A 77 -3.77 2.77 24.69
C SER A 77 -3.04 4.07 24.34
N ALA A 78 -2.27 4.04 23.24
CA ALA A 78 -1.51 5.19 22.75
C ALA A 78 -2.04 5.65 21.39
N PHE A 79 -2.36 6.95 21.28
CA PHE A 79 -2.74 7.63 20.04
C PHE A 79 -1.65 8.66 19.71
N LEU A 80 -0.80 8.34 18.74
CA LEU A 80 0.41 9.09 18.41
C LEU A 80 0.23 9.87 17.12
N PRO A 81 0.70 11.12 17.02
CA PRO A 81 0.74 11.83 15.75
C PRO A 81 1.68 11.15 14.77
N ALA A 82 1.31 11.14 13.47
CA ALA A 82 2.17 10.59 12.44
C ALA A 82 3.43 11.46 12.22
N ASP A 83 4.60 10.84 12.30
CA ASP A 83 5.91 11.44 12.03
C ASP A 83 6.46 10.90 10.68
N PHE A 84 6.00 11.51 9.58
CA PHE A 84 6.36 11.05 8.24
C PHE A 84 7.83 11.24 7.88
N GLU A 85 8.55 12.13 8.56
CA GLU A 85 9.99 12.32 8.37
C GLU A 85 10.73 11.09 8.89
N TYR A 86 10.51 10.73 10.15
CA TYR A 86 11.07 9.53 10.76
C TYR A 86 10.68 8.24 10.00
N TYR A 87 9.42 8.11 9.57
CA TYR A 87 9.01 6.94 8.81
C TYR A 87 9.68 6.87 7.43
N SER A 88 9.99 8.01 6.81
CA SER A 88 10.73 8.03 5.55
C SER A 88 12.17 7.58 5.75
N GLU A 89 12.85 8.02 6.81
CA GLU A 89 14.20 7.57 7.16
C GLU A 89 14.25 6.05 7.40
N MET A 90 13.29 5.51 8.18
CA MET A 90 13.18 4.08 8.44
C MET A 90 12.89 3.27 7.17
N SER A 91 12.03 3.81 6.30
CA SER A 91 11.74 3.23 4.98
C SER A 91 12.99 3.19 4.10
N GLU A 92 13.70 4.31 3.94
CA GLU A 92 14.91 4.39 3.11
C GLU A 92 15.99 3.43 3.59
N LYS A 93 16.21 3.37 4.90
CA LYS A 93 17.15 2.43 5.52
C LYS A 93 16.78 0.99 5.18
N SER A 94 15.52 0.61 5.37
CA SER A 94 15.04 -0.74 5.14
C SER A 94 15.04 -1.11 3.65
N MET A 95 14.57 -0.21 2.77
CA MET A 95 14.55 -0.43 1.33
C MET A 95 15.96 -0.52 0.74
N SER A 96 16.95 0.18 1.31
CA SER A 96 18.35 0.06 0.90
C SER A 96 18.92 -1.33 1.18
N ILE A 97 18.47 -1.99 2.24
CA ILE A 97 18.82 -3.39 2.57
C ILE A 97 18.21 -4.32 1.52
N ILE A 98 16.89 -4.22 1.33
CA ILE A 98 16.09 -5.09 0.46
C ILE A 98 16.57 -5.05 -0.98
N LYS A 99 16.87 -3.85 -1.50
CA LYS A 99 17.31 -3.62 -2.87
C LYS A 99 18.54 -4.45 -3.29
N LYS A 100 19.43 -4.78 -2.36
CA LYS A 100 20.65 -5.56 -2.65
C LYS A 100 20.37 -6.98 -3.13
N PHE A 101 19.20 -7.51 -2.79
CA PHE A 101 18.76 -8.86 -3.11
C PHE A 101 18.02 -8.98 -4.44
N ALA A 102 17.70 -7.87 -5.10
CA ALA A 102 16.94 -7.87 -6.34
C ALA A 102 17.82 -7.87 -7.60
N ASP A 103 17.35 -8.50 -8.67
CA ASP A 103 17.79 -8.25 -10.03
C ASP A 103 17.15 -6.94 -10.53
N VAL A 104 15.81 -6.82 -10.32
CA VAL A 104 15.04 -5.60 -10.56
C VAL A 104 14.25 -5.26 -9.30
N PHE A 105 14.37 -4.00 -8.84
CA PHE A 105 13.71 -3.49 -7.65
C PHE A 105 12.68 -2.43 -8.00
N GLU A 106 11.41 -2.64 -7.59
CA GLU A 106 10.33 -1.68 -7.73
C GLU A 106 9.87 -1.19 -6.36
N TYR A 107 10.18 0.06 -6.04
CA TYR A 107 9.65 0.75 -4.88
C TYR A 107 8.17 1.11 -5.11
N VAL A 108 7.26 0.63 -4.26
CA VAL A 108 5.81 0.88 -4.36
C VAL A 108 5.38 1.95 -3.38
N GLY A 109 5.76 1.81 -2.13
CA GLY A 109 5.43 2.71 -1.04
C GLY A 109 6.48 2.68 0.06
N ARG A 110 6.26 3.43 1.15
CA ARG A 110 7.20 3.46 2.28
C ARG A 110 7.38 2.09 2.94
N ASP A 111 6.41 1.22 2.82
CA ASP A 111 6.30 -0.04 3.52
C ASP A 111 6.28 -1.26 2.61
N GLU A 112 6.31 -1.08 1.28
CA GLU A 112 6.24 -2.20 0.36
C GLU A 112 7.10 -2.04 -0.90
N ALA A 113 7.62 -3.15 -1.40
CA ALA A 113 8.40 -3.23 -2.62
C ALA A 113 8.21 -4.58 -3.32
N TYR A 114 8.37 -4.58 -4.66
CA TYR A 114 8.54 -5.80 -5.44
C TYR A 114 10.01 -5.99 -5.82
N LEU A 115 10.43 -7.25 -5.81
CA LEU A 115 11.73 -7.70 -6.27
C LEU A 115 11.53 -8.78 -7.34
N ASP A 116 12.10 -8.60 -8.50
CA ASP A 116 12.40 -9.72 -9.39
C ASP A 116 13.76 -10.28 -8.96
N VAL A 117 13.79 -11.57 -8.64
CA VAL A 117 15.01 -12.27 -8.21
C VAL A 117 15.33 -13.46 -9.12
N SER A 118 14.64 -13.54 -10.26
CA SER A 118 14.64 -14.71 -11.15
C SER A 118 16.04 -15.20 -11.50
N GLU A 119 16.91 -14.29 -11.93
CA GLU A 119 18.29 -14.60 -12.33
C GLU A 119 19.16 -14.98 -11.12
N LYS A 120 19.07 -14.22 -10.01
CA LYS A 120 19.83 -14.47 -8.78
C LYS A 120 19.58 -15.83 -8.17
N VAL A 121 18.37 -16.35 -8.33
CA VAL A 121 17.97 -17.66 -7.79
C VAL A 121 17.96 -18.75 -8.85
N GLU A 122 18.40 -18.46 -10.07
CA GLU A 122 18.40 -19.44 -11.19
C GLU A 122 17.02 -20.07 -11.39
N HIS A 123 15.97 -19.27 -11.26
CA HIS A 123 14.57 -19.69 -11.35
C HIS A 123 14.12 -20.77 -10.32
N ASP A 124 14.81 -20.88 -9.19
CA ASP A 124 14.55 -21.86 -8.13
C ASP A 124 13.81 -21.22 -6.94
N PHE A 125 12.59 -21.70 -6.66
CA PHE A 125 11.76 -21.22 -5.55
C PHE A 125 12.36 -21.55 -4.16
N VAL A 126 13.16 -22.61 -4.04
CA VAL A 126 13.85 -22.94 -2.77
C VAL A 126 14.94 -21.90 -2.50
N LYS A 127 15.74 -21.56 -3.52
CA LYS A 127 16.75 -20.48 -3.39
C LYS A 127 16.07 -19.14 -3.10
N ALA A 128 14.94 -18.85 -3.73
CA ALA A 128 14.16 -17.63 -3.46
C ALA A 128 13.66 -17.57 -2.01
N SER A 129 13.25 -18.70 -1.43
CA SER A 129 12.85 -18.77 -0.02
C SER A 129 14.01 -18.46 0.93
N HIS A 130 15.23 -18.92 0.61
CA HIS A 130 16.43 -18.59 1.37
C HIS A 130 16.76 -17.10 1.31
N ILE A 131 16.67 -16.48 0.10
CA ILE A 131 16.84 -15.03 -0.06
C ILE A 131 15.79 -14.27 0.76
N ALA A 132 14.54 -14.67 0.70
CA ALA A 132 13.48 -14.03 1.49
C ALA A 132 13.76 -14.11 3.01
N GLN A 133 14.23 -15.24 3.50
CA GLN A 133 14.59 -15.38 4.90
C GLN A 133 15.82 -14.53 5.27
N GLN A 134 16.81 -14.42 4.39
CA GLN A 134 17.96 -13.51 4.57
C GLN A 134 17.51 -12.06 4.66
N ILE A 135 16.63 -11.62 3.76
CA ILE A 135 16.05 -10.27 3.79
C ILE A 135 15.36 -10.00 5.14
N LYS A 136 14.47 -10.90 5.58
CA LYS A 136 13.76 -10.77 6.86
C LYS A 136 14.72 -10.65 8.04
N ASN A 137 15.76 -11.47 8.08
CA ASN A 137 16.76 -11.46 9.14
C ASN A 137 17.57 -10.16 9.12
N GLU A 138 18.07 -9.73 7.94
CA GLU A 138 18.89 -8.52 7.82
C GLU A 138 18.10 -7.25 8.13
N VAL A 139 16.83 -7.19 7.70
CA VAL A 139 15.92 -6.08 8.04
C VAL A 139 15.70 -6.04 9.56
N ARG A 140 15.39 -7.18 10.19
CA ARG A 140 15.18 -7.25 11.64
C ARG A 140 16.42 -6.84 12.42
N GLU A 141 17.58 -7.37 12.06
CA GLU A 141 18.85 -7.09 12.72
C GLU A 141 19.24 -5.61 12.65
N LYS A 142 19.07 -4.98 11.45
CA LYS A 142 19.52 -3.61 11.23
C LYS A 142 18.52 -2.52 11.57
N THR A 143 17.22 -2.87 11.61
CA THR A 143 16.15 -1.87 11.79
C THR A 143 15.19 -2.20 12.93
N ASN A 144 15.25 -3.38 13.52
CA ASN A 144 14.28 -3.94 14.46
C ASN A 144 12.83 -3.99 13.90
N LEU A 145 12.66 -3.90 12.57
CA LEU A 145 11.37 -4.07 11.91
C LEU A 145 11.17 -5.51 11.46
N THR A 146 9.92 -5.93 11.38
CA THR A 146 9.51 -7.17 10.74
C THR A 146 8.81 -6.88 9.42
N CYS A 147 8.92 -7.78 8.48
CA CYS A 147 8.19 -7.74 7.22
C CYS A 147 7.65 -9.12 6.85
N SER A 148 6.56 -9.15 6.15
CA SER A 148 5.99 -10.34 5.54
C SER A 148 6.36 -10.42 4.07
N VAL A 149 6.69 -11.61 3.59
CA VAL A 149 7.17 -11.83 2.23
C VAL A 149 6.29 -12.85 1.52
N GLY A 150 5.85 -12.48 0.31
CA GLY A 150 5.19 -13.40 -0.63
C GLY A 150 6.08 -13.68 -1.82
N ILE A 151 6.23 -14.94 -2.20
CA ILE A 151 7.03 -15.41 -3.33
C ILE A 151 6.11 -16.08 -4.34
N SER A 152 6.13 -15.66 -5.59
CA SER A 152 5.30 -16.25 -6.64
C SER A 152 5.83 -15.93 -8.05
N PRO A 153 5.23 -16.51 -9.12
CA PRO A 153 5.65 -16.21 -10.49
C PRO A 153 5.22 -14.83 -11.00
N ASN A 154 4.37 -14.08 -10.27
CA ASN A 154 3.90 -12.76 -10.70
C ASN A 154 3.62 -11.80 -9.53
N LYS A 155 3.42 -10.52 -9.85
CA LYS A 155 3.23 -9.46 -8.85
C LYS A 155 1.93 -9.63 -8.06
N LEU A 156 0.83 -9.97 -8.72
CA LEU A 156 -0.48 -10.14 -8.08
C LEU A 156 -0.40 -11.20 -6.96
N LEU A 157 0.06 -12.39 -7.31
CA LEU A 157 0.14 -13.50 -6.36
C LEU A 157 1.15 -13.25 -5.24
N SER A 158 2.31 -12.63 -5.55
CA SER A 158 3.29 -12.31 -4.51
C SER A 158 2.74 -11.30 -3.50
N LYS A 159 1.94 -10.31 -3.95
CA LYS A 159 1.28 -9.36 -3.05
C LYS A 159 0.22 -10.03 -2.18
N ILE A 160 -0.62 -10.88 -2.73
CA ILE A 160 -1.62 -11.64 -1.96
C ILE A 160 -0.90 -12.55 -0.96
N ALA A 161 0.13 -13.26 -1.40
CA ALA A 161 0.91 -14.18 -0.56
C ALA A 161 1.59 -13.46 0.61
N SER A 162 2.10 -12.23 0.43
CA SER A 162 2.71 -11.46 1.53
C SER A 162 1.71 -11.09 2.62
N GLY A 163 0.42 -10.93 2.26
CA GLY A 163 -0.66 -10.69 3.21
C GLY A 163 -1.17 -11.93 3.95
N TYR A 164 -0.95 -13.13 3.39
CA TYR A 164 -1.64 -14.36 3.78
C TYR A 164 -1.29 -14.87 5.20
N LYS A 165 -0.02 -14.69 5.61
CA LYS A 165 0.49 -15.13 6.92
C LYS A 165 1.06 -13.98 7.76
N LYS A 166 0.49 -12.76 7.66
CA LYS A 166 0.91 -11.64 8.52
C LYS A 166 0.59 -11.90 10.00
N PRO A 167 1.43 -11.44 10.93
CA PRO A 167 2.71 -10.74 10.77
C PRO A 167 3.91 -11.67 10.60
N ASP A 168 5.02 -11.10 10.12
CA ASP A 168 6.34 -11.76 10.02
C ASP A 168 6.29 -13.07 9.21
N GLY A 169 5.35 -13.14 8.25
CA GLY A 169 5.10 -14.33 7.46
C GLY A 169 6.07 -14.52 6.30
N LEU A 170 6.10 -15.75 5.78
CA LEU A 170 6.68 -16.10 4.51
C LEU A 170 5.74 -17.09 3.82
N THR A 171 5.23 -16.71 2.64
CA THR A 171 4.31 -17.54 1.86
C THR A 171 4.86 -17.72 0.45
N ILE A 172 4.92 -18.98 0.00
CA ILE A 172 5.44 -19.34 -1.32
C ILE A 172 4.30 -19.95 -2.13
N VAL A 173 4.08 -19.42 -3.31
CA VAL A 173 3.09 -19.91 -4.27
C VAL A 173 3.83 -20.28 -5.55
N THR A 174 4.16 -21.56 -5.69
CA THR A 174 4.77 -22.10 -6.89
C THR A 174 3.74 -22.27 -8.03
N PRO A 175 4.11 -22.32 -9.30
CA PRO A 175 3.18 -22.44 -10.43
C PRO A 175 2.18 -23.57 -10.32
N ASP A 176 2.61 -24.74 -9.83
CA ASP A 176 1.77 -25.91 -9.60
C ASP A 176 0.76 -25.74 -8.45
N LYS A 177 1.00 -24.75 -7.55
CA LYS A 177 0.15 -24.46 -6.39
C LYS A 177 -0.80 -23.28 -6.58
N ILE A 178 -0.76 -22.60 -7.73
CA ILE A 178 -1.59 -21.40 -7.96
C ILE A 178 -3.08 -21.71 -7.79
N SER A 179 -3.58 -22.78 -8.40
CA SER A 179 -5.02 -23.09 -8.33
C SER A 179 -5.46 -23.41 -6.90
N GLU A 180 -4.69 -24.21 -6.19
CA GLU A 180 -4.95 -24.56 -4.79
C GLU A 180 -4.93 -23.32 -3.90
N PHE A 181 -3.91 -22.47 -4.05
CA PHE A 181 -3.80 -21.21 -3.29
C PHE A 181 -4.98 -20.28 -3.54
N MET A 182 -5.35 -20.06 -4.81
CA MET A 182 -6.48 -19.20 -5.15
C MET A 182 -7.81 -19.67 -4.55
N GLU A 183 -8.01 -20.98 -4.40
CA GLU A 183 -9.21 -21.54 -3.78
C GLU A 183 -9.31 -21.32 -2.27
N THR A 184 -8.19 -20.99 -1.61
CA THR A 184 -8.19 -20.64 -0.18
C THR A 184 -8.57 -19.19 0.09
N LEU A 185 -8.69 -18.35 -0.95
CA LEU A 185 -8.92 -16.92 -0.86
C LEU A 185 -10.39 -16.54 -1.02
N ASN A 186 -10.79 -15.42 -0.44
CA ASN A 186 -12.04 -14.74 -0.75
C ASN A 186 -11.86 -13.76 -1.91
N LEU A 187 -12.94 -13.36 -2.56
CA LEU A 187 -12.90 -12.37 -3.64
C LEU A 187 -12.27 -11.03 -3.19
N GLU A 188 -12.49 -10.62 -1.94
CA GLU A 188 -11.93 -9.38 -1.39
C GLU A 188 -10.42 -9.45 -1.11
N ASP A 189 -9.82 -10.65 -1.05
CA ASP A 189 -8.38 -10.83 -0.88
C ASP A 189 -7.60 -10.54 -2.17
N ILE A 190 -8.31 -10.50 -3.31
CA ILE A 190 -7.70 -10.15 -4.60
C ILE A 190 -7.45 -8.64 -4.65
N HIS A 191 -6.18 -8.27 -4.78
CA HIS A 191 -5.80 -6.87 -4.90
C HIS A 191 -6.58 -6.18 -6.03
N GLY A 192 -7.20 -5.03 -5.75
CA GLY A 192 -8.04 -4.30 -6.71
C GLY A 192 -9.50 -4.74 -6.80
N VAL A 193 -9.89 -5.82 -6.13
CA VAL A 193 -11.28 -6.25 -5.97
C VAL A 193 -11.80 -5.75 -4.62
N GLY A 194 -12.35 -4.55 -4.61
CA GLY A 194 -12.86 -3.91 -3.39
C GLY A 194 -14.31 -4.29 -3.08
N LYS A 195 -14.79 -3.87 -1.90
CA LYS A 195 -16.15 -4.19 -1.39
C LYS A 195 -17.28 -3.92 -2.40
N LYS A 196 -17.22 -2.82 -3.17
CA LYS A 196 -18.24 -2.52 -4.19
C LYS A 196 -18.23 -3.53 -5.34
N THR A 197 -17.05 -4.03 -5.71
CA THR A 197 -16.91 -5.06 -6.75
C THR A 197 -17.44 -6.39 -6.24
N VAL A 198 -17.09 -6.77 -5.00
CA VAL A 198 -17.60 -7.99 -4.34
C VAL A 198 -19.11 -7.95 -4.23
N GLN A 199 -19.68 -6.83 -3.75
CA GLN A 199 -21.13 -6.66 -3.65
C GLN A 199 -21.80 -6.84 -5.00
N LYS A 200 -21.29 -6.22 -6.05
CA LYS A 200 -21.88 -6.34 -7.40
C LYS A 200 -21.77 -7.76 -7.98
N LEU A 201 -20.72 -8.51 -7.65
CA LEU A 201 -20.61 -9.93 -7.98
C LEU A 201 -21.64 -10.76 -7.21
N ALA A 202 -21.82 -10.49 -5.92
CA ALA A 202 -22.80 -11.18 -5.07
C ALA A 202 -24.25 -10.95 -5.53
N GLU A 203 -24.60 -9.77 -6.05
CA GLU A 203 -25.91 -9.47 -6.66
C GLU A 203 -26.22 -10.38 -7.84
N GLU A 204 -25.19 -10.91 -8.52
CA GLU A 204 -25.29 -11.89 -9.62
C GLU A 204 -25.05 -13.34 -9.14
N GLY A 205 -25.05 -13.59 -7.83
CA GLY A 205 -24.85 -14.91 -7.23
C GLY A 205 -23.40 -15.41 -7.24
N ILE A 206 -22.41 -14.53 -7.43
CA ILE A 206 -20.99 -14.86 -7.51
C ILE A 206 -20.32 -14.45 -6.20
N GLU A 207 -20.09 -15.42 -5.32
CA GLU A 207 -19.56 -15.21 -3.98
C GLU A 207 -18.15 -15.78 -3.79
N THR A 208 -17.71 -16.67 -4.66
CA THR A 208 -16.42 -17.37 -4.56
C THR A 208 -15.53 -17.15 -5.78
N ILE A 209 -14.22 -17.36 -5.59
CA ILE A 209 -13.25 -17.32 -6.68
C ILE A 209 -13.56 -18.42 -7.73
N SER A 210 -13.95 -19.61 -7.29
CA SER A 210 -14.33 -20.70 -8.20
C SER A 210 -15.52 -20.33 -9.08
N GLN A 211 -16.55 -19.68 -8.53
CA GLN A 211 -17.67 -19.18 -9.32
C GLN A 211 -17.21 -18.09 -10.31
N ALA A 212 -16.39 -17.14 -9.86
CA ALA A 212 -15.87 -16.09 -10.73
C ALA A 212 -14.94 -16.61 -11.84
N LYS A 213 -14.18 -17.68 -11.60
CA LYS A 213 -13.38 -18.39 -12.62
C LYS A 213 -14.21 -18.96 -13.75
N ASN A 214 -15.42 -19.42 -13.46
CA ASN A 214 -16.31 -20.04 -14.44
C ASN A 214 -17.04 -19.02 -15.33
N LEU A 215 -16.95 -17.72 -15.02
CA LEU A 215 -17.57 -16.70 -15.84
C LEU A 215 -16.80 -16.45 -17.13
N ASP A 216 -17.57 -16.22 -18.18
CA ASP A 216 -17.03 -15.70 -19.43
C ASP A 216 -16.52 -14.28 -19.24
N ILE A 217 -15.42 -13.95 -19.94
CA ILE A 217 -14.82 -12.63 -19.87
C ILE A 217 -15.79 -11.51 -20.30
N PHE A 218 -16.68 -11.79 -21.28
CA PHE A 218 -17.66 -10.79 -21.75
C PHE A 218 -18.71 -10.46 -20.69
N VAL A 219 -19.06 -11.41 -19.81
CA VAL A 219 -19.94 -11.15 -18.66
C VAL A 219 -19.28 -10.16 -17.71
N LEU A 220 -18.04 -10.41 -17.33
CA LEU A 220 -17.29 -9.49 -16.46
C LEU A 220 -17.06 -8.11 -17.11
N ILE A 221 -16.83 -8.08 -18.42
CA ILE A 221 -16.70 -6.81 -19.16
C ILE A 221 -18.01 -6.03 -19.18
N SER A 222 -19.15 -6.70 -19.35
CA SER A 222 -20.47 -6.05 -19.31
C SER A 222 -20.78 -5.46 -17.93
N MET A 223 -20.37 -6.16 -16.86
CA MET A 223 -20.60 -5.71 -15.48
C MET A 223 -19.69 -4.54 -15.08
N PHE A 224 -18.40 -4.58 -15.41
CA PHE A 224 -17.37 -3.70 -14.85
C PHE A 224 -16.64 -2.83 -15.86
N GLY A 225 -16.99 -2.94 -17.15
CA GLY A 225 -16.26 -2.34 -18.24
C GLY A 225 -14.98 -3.11 -18.61
N ARG A 226 -14.43 -2.81 -19.79
CA ARG A 226 -13.34 -3.60 -20.39
C ARG A 226 -12.13 -3.74 -19.48
N LYS A 227 -11.62 -2.64 -18.91
CA LYS A 227 -10.40 -2.67 -18.08
C LYS A 227 -10.59 -3.52 -16.81
N THR A 228 -11.63 -3.23 -16.04
CA THR A 228 -11.88 -3.90 -14.76
C THR A 228 -12.34 -5.34 -14.96
N GLY A 229 -13.21 -5.60 -15.91
CA GLY A 229 -13.69 -6.95 -16.22
C GLY A 229 -12.57 -7.88 -16.68
N THR A 230 -11.69 -7.42 -17.59
CA THR A 230 -10.50 -8.20 -18.00
C THR A 230 -9.55 -8.43 -16.82
N TYR A 231 -9.33 -7.40 -15.96
CA TYR A 231 -8.52 -7.55 -14.77
C TYR A 231 -9.07 -8.61 -13.82
N ILE A 232 -10.36 -8.55 -13.47
CA ILE A 232 -11.00 -9.55 -12.59
C ILE A 232 -10.89 -10.94 -13.18
N HIS A 233 -11.18 -11.09 -14.48
CA HIS A 233 -11.09 -12.38 -15.20
C HIS A 233 -9.70 -13.03 -15.05
N ASN A 234 -8.63 -12.25 -15.21
CA ASN A 234 -7.26 -12.73 -15.08
C ASN A 234 -6.89 -12.95 -13.61
N ALA A 235 -7.23 -12.00 -12.74
CA ALA A 235 -6.86 -12.03 -11.33
C ALA A 235 -7.41 -13.22 -10.56
N VAL A 236 -8.69 -13.60 -10.81
CA VAL A 236 -9.29 -14.81 -10.18
C VAL A 236 -8.63 -16.12 -10.65
N ARG A 237 -7.89 -16.09 -11.76
CA ARG A 237 -7.08 -17.20 -12.28
C ARG A 237 -5.63 -17.16 -11.84
N GLY A 238 -5.25 -16.14 -11.04
CA GLY A 238 -3.87 -15.93 -10.63
C GLY A 238 -2.95 -15.46 -11.77
N ILE A 239 -3.50 -14.87 -12.83
CA ILE A 239 -2.77 -14.42 -14.02
C ILE A 239 -2.47 -12.93 -13.90
N ASP A 240 -1.18 -12.59 -14.02
CA ASP A 240 -0.70 -11.22 -14.08
C ASP A 240 0.63 -11.18 -14.84
N ASP A 241 0.65 -10.43 -15.94
CA ASP A 241 1.82 -10.30 -16.81
C ASP A 241 2.66 -9.07 -16.50
N GLU A 242 2.26 -8.26 -15.50
CA GLU A 242 3.00 -7.06 -15.17
C GLU A 242 4.42 -7.39 -14.70
N ALA A 243 5.42 -6.78 -15.35
CA ALA A 243 6.81 -6.93 -14.93
C ALA A 243 7.12 -6.03 -13.73
N VAL A 244 8.08 -6.44 -12.89
CA VAL A 244 8.70 -5.55 -11.91
C VAL A 244 9.48 -4.48 -12.66
N LYS A 245 9.27 -3.20 -12.32
CA LYS A 245 9.81 -2.05 -13.07
C LYS A 245 10.55 -1.12 -12.13
N ILE A 246 11.68 -0.62 -12.58
CA ILE A 246 12.31 0.51 -11.92
C ILE A 246 11.43 1.73 -12.18
N ARG A 247 10.78 2.26 -11.13
CA ARG A 247 9.98 3.49 -11.27
C ARG A 247 10.90 4.67 -11.52
N ALA A 248 10.86 5.19 -12.74
CA ALA A 248 11.77 6.25 -13.20
C ALA A 248 11.46 7.62 -12.55
N SER A 249 10.18 7.95 -12.29
CA SER A 249 9.79 9.24 -11.71
C SER A 249 8.35 9.21 -11.17
N MET A 250 8.07 10.12 -10.24
CA MET A 250 6.72 10.39 -9.76
C MET A 250 5.96 11.21 -10.82
N LEU A 251 4.88 10.66 -11.37
CA LEU A 251 4.07 11.30 -12.41
C LEU A 251 3.09 12.35 -11.85
N GLN A 252 2.76 12.24 -10.57
CA GLN A 252 1.78 13.11 -9.91
C GLN A 252 2.16 13.36 -8.46
N LEU A 253 2.04 14.59 -8.01
CA LEU A 253 2.10 14.99 -6.61
C LEU A 253 0.72 15.50 -6.20
N SER A 254 0.15 14.95 -5.13
CA SER A 254 -1.11 15.40 -4.55
C SER A 254 -0.93 15.73 -3.07
N LYS A 255 -1.65 16.73 -2.58
CA LYS A 255 -1.74 17.08 -1.17
C LYS A 255 -3.20 17.27 -0.79
N ILE A 256 -3.61 16.62 0.29
CA ILE A 256 -4.97 16.73 0.84
C ILE A 256 -4.89 17.52 2.13
N MET A 257 -5.84 18.41 2.32
CA MET A 257 -5.99 19.22 3.52
C MET A 257 -7.46 19.25 3.94
N THR A 258 -7.70 19.24 5.24
CA THR A 258 -9.01 19.53 5.82
C THR A 258 -8.97 20.94 6.40
N LEU A 259 -9.91 21.81 5.99
CA LEU A 259 -10.01 23.17 6.52
C LEU A 259 -10.36 23.13 8.01
N LYS A 260 -9.87 24.11 8.80
CA LYS A 260 -10.23 24.23 10.22
C LYS A 260 -11.74 24.39 10.41
N GLU A 261 -12.35 25.22 9.56
CA GLU A 261 -13.76 25.49 9.53
C GLU A 261 -14.27 25.35 8.09
N ASP A 262 -15.52 24.96 7.93
CA ASP A 262 -16.15 24.90 6.60
C ASP A 262 -16.29 26.31 6.07
N SER A 263 -15.97 26.51 4.80
CA SER A 263 -16.01 27.83 4.18
C SER A 263 -16.60 27.76 2.78
N VAL A 264 -17.43 28.72 2.45
CA VAL A 264 -17.93 29.00 1.11
C VAL A 264 -17.30 30.26 0.51
N ASP A 265 -16.37 30.90 1.22
CA ASP A 265 -15.61 32.07 0.73
C ASP A 265 -14.59 31.64 -0.34
N TYR A 266 -14.93 31.95 -1.57
CA TYR A 266 -14.11 31.63 -2.73
C TYR A 266 -12.72 32.26 -2.68
N THR A 267 -12.60 33.48 -2.19
CA THR A 267 -11.31 34.20 -2.07
C THR A 267 -10.39 33.51 -1.08
N PHE A 268 -10.94 33.11 0.06
CA PHE A 268 -10.22 32.34 1.07
C PHE A 268 -9.78 30.98 0.54
N LEU A 269 -10.68 30.25 -0.13
CA LEU A 269 -10.39 28.95 -0.71
C LEU A 269 -9.32 29.02 -1.80
N GLU A 270 -9.40 30.00 -2.72
CA GLU A 270 -8.41 30.20 -3.76
C GLU A 270 -7.02 30.50 -3.17
N LYS A 271 -6.95 31.46 -2.22
CA LYS A 271 -5.70 31.82 -1.54
C LYS A 271 -5.08 30.61 -0.81
N THR A 272 -5.91 29.81 -0.17
CA THR A 272 -5.47 28.61 0.53
C THR A 272 -4.92 27.57 -0.44
N CYS A 273 -5.63 27.27 -1.53
CA CYS A 273 -5.16 26.37 -2.57
C CYS A 273 -3.84 26.84 -3.21
N LEU A 274 -3.72 28.15 -3.52
CA LEU A 274 -2.50 28.71 -4.10
C LEU A 274 -1.30 28.58 -3.15
N ASN A 275 -1.49 28.79 -1.85
CA ASN A 275 -0.43 28.61 -0.85
C ASN A 275 0.03 27.15 -0.78
N TYR A 276 -0.89 26.19 -0.85
CA TYR A 276 -0.54 24.77 -0.88
C TYR A 276 0.22 24.38 -2.15
N VAL A 277 -0.20 24.88 -3.31
CA VAL A 277 0.50 24.67 -4.58
C VAL A 277 1.91 25.25 -4.53
N LYS A 278 2.09 26.48 -4.02
CA LYS A 278 3.41 27.11 -3.85
C LYS A 278 4.34 26.26 -2.98
N ASN A 279 3.83 25.65 -1.92
CA ASN A 279 4.61 24.77 -1.05
C ASN A 279 4.97 23.43 -1.69
N CYS A 280 4.23 22.98 -2.72
CA CYS A 280 4.54 21.77 -3.48
C CYS A 280 5.58 22.03 -4.60
N ILE A 281 5.70 23.25 -5.10
CA ILE A 281 6.62 23.62 -6.20
C ILE A 281 8.07 23.29 -5.89
N PRO A 282 8.65 23.62 -4.72
CA PRO A 282 10.05 23.28 -4.40
C PRO A 282 10.30 21.76 -4.41
N LEU A 283 9.36 20.96 -3.93
CA LEU A 283 9.44 19.51 -3.94
C LEU A 283 9.43 18.95 -5.37
N LEU A 284 8.64 19.58 -6.25
CA LEU A 284 8.60 19.26 -7.68
C LEU A 284 9.93 19.66 -8.35
N LEU A 285 10.44 20.87 -8.07
CA LEU A 285 11.66 21.39 -8.66
C LEU A 285 12.91 20.64 -8.21
N MET A 286 13.00 20.23 -6.97
CA MET A 286 14.10 19.38 -6.48
C MET A 286 14.17 18.04 -7.24
N ARG A 287 13.04 17.50 -7.71
CA ARG A 287 12.96 16.25 -8.46
C ARG A 287 13.06 16.43 -9.99
N ILE A 288 12.74 17.60 -10.51
CA ILE A 288 12.80 17.93 -11.96
C ILE A 288 14.22 18.40 -12.39
N LYS A 289 15.18 18.54 -11.49
CA LYS A 289 16.57 18.92 -11.84
C LYS A 289 17.23 18.07 -12.94
N CYS A 290 16.52 17.08 -13.50
CA CYS A 290 16.92 16.27 -14.64
C CYS A 290 16.16 16.54 -15.95
N LEU A 291 15.26 17.54 -16.05
CA LEU A 291 14.48 17.80 -17.28
C LEU A 291 14.41 19.29 -17.60
N ASP A 292 14.98 19.67 -18.75
CA ASP A 292 15.01 21.04 -19.34
C ASP A 292 13.64 21.62 -19.78
N GLN A 293 12.53 21.28 -19.10
CA GLN A 293 11.16 21.70 -19.50
C GLN A 293 10.43 22.55 -18.46
N LEU A 294 11.13 23.37 -17.69
CA LEU A 294 10.59 24.18 -16.59
C LEU A 294 9.48 25.18 -17.00
N GLY A 295 9.50 25.71 -18.21
CA GLY A 295 8.50 26.69 -18.67
C GLY A 295 7.10 26.11 -18.92
N TYR A 296 6.99 24.84 -19.28
CA TYR A 296 5.73 24.19 -19.65
C TYR A 296 4.93 23.68 -18.44
N ILE A 297 5.61 23.38 -17.34
CA ILE A 297 4.99 22.77 -16.14
C ILE A 297 4.27 23.82 -15.30
N SER A 298 4.77 25.03 -15.19
CA SER A 298 4.11 26.09 -14.40
C SER A 298 2.74 26.48 -14.95
N HIS A 299 2.57 26.55 -16.27
CA HIS A 299 1.30 26.87 -16.92
C HIS A 299 0.26 25.75 -16.78
N LYS A 300 0.68 24.49 -16.84
CA LYS A 300 -0.23 23.35 -16.71
C LYS A 300 -0.71 23.13 -15.26
N LEU A 301 0.13 23.43 -14.26
CA LEU A 301 -0.24 23.36 -12.85
C LEU A 301 -1.32 24.41 -12.49
N ILE A 302 -1.16 25.64 -12.98
CA ILE A 302 -2.13 26.73 -12.78
C ILE A 302 -3.46 26.40 -13.47
N PHE A 303 -3.43 25.75 -14.63
CA PHE A 303 -4.62 25.37 -15.37
C PHE A 303 -5.44 24.26 -14.69
N LEU A 304 -4.78 23.26 -14.08
CA LEU A 304 -5.43 22.18 -13.35
C LEU A 304 -6.09 22.67 -12.05
N VAL A 305 -5.48 23.63 -11.34
CA VAL A 305 -6.09 24.25 -10.15
C VAL A 305 -7.36 25.03 -10.55
N LYS A 306 -7.35 25.76 -11.66
CA LYS A 306 -8.53 26.49 -12.16
C LYS A 306 -9.68 25.59 -12.64
N GLN A 307 -9.40 24.42 -13.20
CA GLN A 307 -10.45 23.49 -13.65
C GLN A 307 -11.15 22.77 -12.48
N ASN A 308 -10.45 22.48 -11.40
CA ASN A 308 -11.02 21.76 -10.23
C ASN A 308 -11.74 22.67 -9.22
N LEU A 309 -11.65 23.98 -9.38
CA LEU A 309 -12.43 24.97 -8.60
C LEU A 309 -13.79 25.31 -9.23
N ARG A 310 -14.18 24.62 -10.30
CA ARG A 310 -15.47 24.83 -11.01
C ARG A 310 -16.50 23.73 -10.71
N CYS A 311 -16.37 23.01 -9.59
CA CYS A 311 -17.41 22.07 -9.14
C CYS A 311 -18.18 22.63 -7.96
#